data_88767744449cfecc13d2168690aa07a0
#
_entry.id   88767744449cfecc13d2168690aa07a0
#
_cell.length_a   1.000
_cell.length_b   1.000
_cell.length_c   1.000
_cell.angle_alpha   90.00
_cell.angle_beta   90.00
_cell.angle_gamma   90.00
#
_symmetry.space_group_name_H-M   'P 1'
#
loop_
_entity.id
_entity.type
_entity.pdbx_description
1 polymer ?
#
loop_
_entity_poly.entity_id
_entity_poly.type
_entity_poly.pdbx_seq_one_letter_code
_entity_poly.pdbx_strand_id
1 'polypeptide(L)'
;MGMDLGGTNIKTSLFTNDFSPVAEQRTPTMVHLGAEGVLERMEENIRDLLLKAGTSLPEVEVMGIGVPGLLDIDNGISLFSPNFPKWENVPIVHWFRKRLGIPVFIDNDVRVNLYGECFFGAGKGKKNVVLLTLGTGLGAGVMIDGHILYGATGSMGEIGHMNMYREGRPCRCKSSGCLGRYVSALGLLRTVKEKIEAKEETILTAWTHDPEEITAKMVSRAFDAGDTLAREAMEETGEILGYGLVNVINLYNPECIIIGGGMSAAGERLLSKAREIVDTHALEISGKACTIVTAQLGDASGMLGAAKAAAIKNSNRTEV
;
A
#
# COMPACT_ATOMS: atom_id res chain seq x y z
N MET A 1 -5.79 4.19 -18.92
CA MET A 1 -4.99 5.11 -18.09
C MET A 1 -5.11 4.72 -16.62
N GLY A 2 -4.03 4.79 -15.85
CA GLY A 2 -4.04 4.52 -14.41
C GLY A 2 -3.34 5.63 -13.62
N MET A 3 -3.98 6.08 -12.54
CA MET A 3 -3.45 7.11 -11.65
C MET A 3 -3.35 6.56 -10.22
N ASP A 4 -2.25 6.89 -9.55
CA ASP A 4 -2.02 6.66 -8.11
C ASP A 4 -1.95 8.01 -7.40
N LEU A 5 -2.96 8.31 -6.59
CA LEU A 5 -3.05 9.54 -5.80
C LEU A 5 -2.37 9.33 -4.45
N GLY A 6 -1.09 9.70 -4.37
CA GLY A 6 -0.37 9.70 -3.10
C GLY A 6 -0.45 11.02 -2.36
N GLY A 7 -0.17 11.02 -1.05
CA GLY A 7 -0.13 12.24 -0.24
C GLY A 7 0.96 13.24 -0.64
N THR A 8 2.02 12.79 -1.31
CA THR A 8 3.14 13.63 -1.76
C THR A 8 3.12 13.86 -3.27
N ASN A 9 2.79 12.85 -4.06
CA ASN A 9 2.81 12.92 -5.51
C ASN A 9 1.59 12.23 -6.10
N ILE A 10 1.11 12.77 -7.20
CA ILE A 10 0.21 12.17 -8.16
C ILE A 10 1.07 11.51 -9.23
N LYS A 11 0.88 10.21 -9.47
CA LYS A 11 1.56 9.46 -10.51
C LYS A 11 0.53 8.93 -11.48
N THR A 12 0.72 9.16 -12.77
CA THR A 12 -0.22 8.68 -13.79
C THR A 12 0.55 8.08 -14.95
N SER A 13 0.06 6.96 -15.47
CA SER A 13 0.61 6.32 -16.65
C SER A 13 -0.47 6.00 -17.66
N LEU A 14 -0.15 6.22 -18.92
CA LEU A 14 -0.92 5.78 -20.07
C LEU A 14 -0.37 4.43 -20.53
N PHE A 15 -1.26 3.49 -20.79
CA PHE A 15 -0.94 2.14 -21.24
C PHE A 15 -1.68 1.84 -22.54
N THR A 16 -1.08 0.99 -23.35
CA THR A 16 -1.77 0.30 -24.46
C THR A 16 -2.77 -0.72 -23.92
N ASN A 17 -3.56 -1.35 -24.77
CA ASN A 17 -4.57 -2.36 -24.36
C ASN A 17 -3.93 -3.64 -23.78
N ASP A 18 -2.68 -3.92 -24.08
CA ASP A 18 -1.89 -5.00 -23.47
C ASP A 18 -1.13 -4.58 -22.21
N PHE A 19 -1.41 -3.38 -21.69
CA PHE A 19 -0.78 -2.76 -20.52
C PHE A 19 0.72 -2.44 -20.67
N SER A 20 1.23 -2.31 -21.88
CA SER A 20 2.56 -1.74 -22.12
C SER A 20 2.55 -0.23 -21.85
N PRO A 21 3.52 0.33 -21.11
CA PRO A 21 3.56 1.76 -20.78
C PRO A 21 3.85 2.60 -22.03
N VAL A 22 3.07 3.65 -22.27
CA VAL A 22 3.25 4.62 -23.34
C VAL A 22 3.93 5.90 -22.83
N ALA A 23 3.44 6.44 -21.73
CA ALA A 23 3.99 7.61 -21.07
C ALA A 23 3.65 7.61 -19.58
N GLU A 24 4.48 8.29 -18.80
CA GLU A 24 4.28 8.49 -17.36
C GLU A 24 4.46 9.97 -17.01
N GLN A 25 3.67 10.42 -16.04
CA GLN A 25 3.72 11.76 -15.47
C GLN A 25 3.68 11.70 -13.95
N ARG A 26 4.49 12.54 -13.31
CA ARG A 26 4.54 12.70 -11.87
C ARG A 26 4.47 14.17 -11.50
N THR A 27 3.57 14.50 -10.58
CA THR A 27 3.33 15.87 -10.15
C THR A 27 3.16 15.91 -8.63
N PRO A 28 3.70 16.91 -7.90
CA PRO A 28 3.44 17.07 -6.46
C PRO A 28 1.94 17.22 -6.20
N THR A 29 1.40 16.50 -5.20
CA THR A 29 -0.02 16.52 -4.85
C THR A 29 -0.46 17.86 -4.25
N MET A 30 0.42 18.51 -3.46
CA MET A 30 0.14 19.77 -2.78
C MET A 30 -1.15 19.71 -1.93
N VAL A 31 -1.24 18.75 -1.03
CA VAL A 31 -2.44 18.46 -0.22
C VAL A 31 -2.99 19.66 0.56
N HIS A 32 -2.16 20.67 0.84
CA HIS A 32 -2.54 21.91 1.52
C HIS A 32 -3.53 22.76 0.72
N LEU A 33 -3.66 22.56 -0.60
CA LEU A 33 -4.62 23.25 -1.47
C LEU A 33 -6.08 22.78 -1.23
N GLY A 34 -6.30 21.74 -0.43
CA GLY A 34 -7.62 21.15 -0.19
C GLY A 34 -8.12 20.33 -1.37
N ALA A 35 -9.37 19.86 -1.27
CA ALA A 35 -9.92 18.88 -2.21
C ALA A 35 -9.97 19.41 -3.65
N GLU A 36 -10.48 20.62 -3.86
CA GLU A 36 -10.62 21.20 -5.19
C GLU A 36 -9.26 21.42 -5.86
N GLY A 37 -8.29 22.01 -5.13
CA GLY A 37 -6.95 22.22 -5.67
C GLY A 37 -6.21 20.91 -5.99
N VAL A 38 -6.43 19.84 -5.22
CA VAL A 38 -5.87 18.52 -5.54
C VAL A 38 -6.53 17.93 -6.81
N LEU A 39 -7.85 18.05 -6.95
CA LEU A 39 -8.54 17.58 -8.16
C LEU A 39 -8.09 18.33 -9.42
N GLU A 40 -7.85 19.65 -9.33
CA GLU A 40 -7.27 20.43 -10.42
C GLU A 40 -5.85 19.97 -10.76
N ARG A 41 -5.02 19.71 -9.74
CA ARG A 41 -3.68 19.15 -9.94
C ARG A 41 -3.70 17.78 -10.63
N MET A 42 -4.67 16.93 -10.29
CA MET A 42 -4.85 15.65 -10.97
C MET A 42 -5.23 15.86 -12.44
N GLU A 43 -6.09 16.82 -12.74
CA GLU A 43 -6.48 17.18 -14.12
C GLU A 43 -5.30 17.75 -14.93
N GLU A 44 -4.49 18.63 -14.34
CA GLU A 44 -3.25 19.12 -14.95
C GLU A 44 -2.29 17.97 -15.27
N ASN A 45 -2.10 17.06 -14.32
CA ASN A 45 -1.24 15.89 -14.50
C ASN A 45 -1.70 15.01 -15.68
N ILE A 46 -3.02 14.83 -15.86
CA ILE A 46 -3.59 14.10 -17.00
C ILE A 46 -3.30 14.83 -18.33
N ARG A 47 -3.50 16.15 -18.37
CA ARG A 47 -3.23 16.96 -19.58
C ARG A 47 -1.75 16.89 -19.98
N ASP A 48 -0.86 17.04 -19.02
CA ASP A 48 0.59 16.92 -19.25
C ASP A 48 0.98 15.54 -19.77
N LEU A 49 0.38 14.47 -19.20
CA LEU A 49 0.59 13.10 -19.66
C LEU A 49 0.18 12.91 -21.12
N LEU A 50 -1.01 13.39 -21.49
CA LEU A 50 -1.53 13.27 -22.87
C LEU A 50 -0.67 14.05 -23.87
N LEU A 51 -0.24 15.27 -23.53
CA LEU A 51 0.70 16.06 -24.34
C LEU A 51 2.02 15.30 -24.53
N LYS A 52 2.56 14.73 -23.46
CA LYS A 52 3.79 13.94 -23.50
C LYS A 52 3.66 12.67 -24.34
N ALA A 53 2.48 12.04 -24.32
CA ALA A 53 2.18 10.85 -25.10
C ALA A 53 1.86 11.14 -26.57
N GLY A 54 1.64 12.40 -26.94
CA GLY A 54 1.21 12.79 -28.29
C GLY A 54 -0.19 12.27 -28.65
N THR A 55 -1.07 12.12 -27.64
CA THR A 55 -2.42 11.55 -27.76
C THR A 55 -3.49 12.50 -27.19
N SER A 56 -4.75 12.13 -27.31
CA SER A 56 -5.90 12.92 -26.88
C SER A 56 -6.89 12.10 -26.05
N LEU A 57 -7.76 12.76 -25.28
CA LEU A 57 -8.75 12.11 -24.42
C LEU A 57 -9.67 11.09 -25.14
N PRO A 58 -10.17 11.35 -26.37
CA PRO A 58 -10.99 10.39 -27.10
C PRO A 58 -10.30 9.03 -27.38
N GLU A 59 -8.97 8.98 -27.32
CA GLU A 59 -8.19 7.74 -27.51
C GLU A 59 -8.00 6.98 -26.21
N VAL A 60 -8.42 7.54 -25.08
CA VAL A 60 -8.36 6.90 -23.77
C VAL A 60 -9.69 6.19 -23.48
N GLU A 61 -9.69 4.88 -23.51
CA GLU A 61 -10.88 4.05 -23.31
C GLU A 61 -11.46 4.18 -21.89
N VAL A 62 -10.60 4.16 -20.86
CA VAL A 62 -11.00 4.15 -19.45
C VAL A 62 -9.88 4.67 -18.56
N MET A 63 -10.27 5.26 -17.42
CA MET A 63 -9.34 5.70 -16.39
C MET A 63 -9.66 5.07 -15.04
N GLY A 64 -8.62 4.52 -14.38
CA GLY A 64 -8.65 4.08 -12.98
C GLY A 64 -7.83 5.00 -12.10
N ILE A 65 -8.29 5.22 -10.86
CA ILE A 65 -7.61 6.05 -9.87
C ILE A 65 -7.50 5.29 -8.56
N GLY A 66 -6.28 5.05 -8.08
CA GLY A 66 -6.00 4.60 -6.72
C GLY A 66 -6.07 5.80 -5.76
N VAL A 67 -6.90 5.70 -4.74
CA VAL A 67 -7.18 6.79 -3.80
C VAL A 67 -6.96 6.31 -2.38
N PRO A 68 -6.19 7.02 -1.53
CA PRO A 68 -5.98 6.60 -0.14
C PRO A 68 -7.20 6.88 0.73
N GLY A 69 -7.44 6.01 1.71
CA GLY A 69 -8.48 6.16 2.72
C GLY A 69 -9.77 5.40 2.43
N LEU A 70 -10.88 5.89 3.00
CA LEU A 70 -12.19 5.25 2.90
C LEU A 70 -12.94 5.74 1.67
N LEU A 71 -13.53 4.83 0.92
CA LEU A 71 -14.19 5.11 -0.34
C LEU A 71 -15.60 4.52 -0.39
N ASP A 72 -16.52 5.26 -0.97
CA ASP A 72 -17.73 4.75 -1.58
C ASP A 72 -17.44 4.51 -3.07
N ILE A 73 -17.04 3.28 -3.38
CA ILE A 73 -16.57 2.91 -4.72
C ILE A 73 -17.69 2.93 -5.73
N ASP A 74 -18.89 2.53 -5.33
CA ASP A 74 -20.05 2.41 -6.20
C ASP A 74 -20.52 3.80 -6.68
N ASN A 75 -20.52 4.77 -5.77
CA ASN A 75 -20.86 6.17 -6.08
C ASN A 75 -19.65 7.00 -6.53
N GLY A 76 -18.43 6.47 -6.44
CA GLY A 76 -17.22 7.15 -6.88
C GLY A 76 -16.80 8.31 -5.99
N ILE A 77 -17.04 8.19 -4.69
CA ILE A 77 -16.80 9.21 -3.66
C ILE A 77 -15.66 8.78 -2.75
N SER A 78 -14.70 9.66 -2.52
CA SER A 78 -13.74 9.51 -1.43
C SER A 78 -14.36 10.09 -0.17
N LEU A 79 -14.72 9.20 0.79
CA LEU A 79 -15.40 9.58 2.01
C LEU A 79 -14.46 10.32 2.97
N PHE A 80 -13.25 9.81 3.12
CA PHE A 80 -12.24 10.36 4.01
C PHE A 80 -10.84 9.88 3.65
N SER A 81 -9.85 10.77 3.75
CA SER A 81 -8.44 10.40 3.65
C SER A 81 -7.64 11.03 4.79
N PRO A 82 -6.93 10.23 5.62
CA PRO A 82 -6.20 10.74 6.78
C PRO A 82 -5.00 11.61 6.41
N ASN A 83 -4.54 11.54 5.18
CA ASN A 83 -3.35 12.24 4.69
C ASN A 83 -3.69 13.54 3.93
N PHE A 84 -4.97 13.86 3.78
CA PHE A 84 -5.44 15.03 3.03
C PHE A 84 -6.28 15.93 3.96
N PRO A 85 -5.82 17.15 4.27
CA PRO A 85 -6.59 18.10 5.07
C PRO A 85 -7.92 18.46 4.37
N LYS A 86 -9.03 18.49 5.14
CA LYS A 86 -10.35 18.85 4.62
C LYS A 86 -10.84 18.00 3.43
N TRP A 87 -10.43 16.72 3.40
CA TRP A 87 -10.82 15.77 2.36
C TRP A 87 -11.95 14.88 2.87
N GLU A 88 -13.18 15.31 2.65
CA GLU A 88 -14.38 14.61 3.09
C GLU A 88 -15.44 14.62 1.98
N ASN A 89 -16.01 13.45 1.68
CA ASN A 89 -17.05 13.25 0.68
C ASN A 89 -16.73 13.87 -0.70
N VAL A 90 -15.50 13.68 -1.18
CA VAL A 90 -15.03 14.23 -2.45
C VAL A 90 -15.54 13.39 -3.62
N PRO A 91 -16.38 13.94 -4.54
CA PRO A 91 -17.03 13.19 -5.62
C PRO A 91 -16.10 13.04 -6.83
N ILE A 92 -15.00 12.28 -6.69
CA ILE A 92 -13.91 12.17 -7.66
C ILE A 92 -14.42 11.72 -9.02
N VAL A 93 -15.22 10.65 -9.07
CA VAL A 93 -15.72 10.11 -10.36
C VAL A 93 -16.61 11.10 -11.08
N HIS A 94 -17.50 11.79 -10.35
CA HIS A 94 -18.37 12.83 -10.95
C HIS A 94 -17.53 13.99 -11.50
N TRP A 95 -16.52 14.45 -10.73
CA TRP A 95 -15.62 15.53 -11.17
C TRP A 95 -14.95 15.20 -12.50
N PHE A 96 -14.35 14.02 -12.62
CA PHE A 96 -13.58 13.65 -13.80
C PHE A 96 -14.45 13.25 -14.99
N ARG A 97 -15.54 12.51 -14.79
CA ARG A 97 -16.46 12.17 -15.90
C ARG A 97 -17.00 13.41 -16.61
N LYS A 98 -17.36 14.43 -15.83
CA LYS A 98 -17.86 15.70 -16.41
C LYS A 98 -16.82 16.43 -17.25
N ARG A 99 -15.53 16.33 -16.88
CA ARG A 99 -14.43 17.08 -17.52
C ARG A 99 -13.74 16.30 -18.62
N LEU A 100 -13.59 15.01 -18.44
CA LEU A 100 -12.82 14.16 -19.35
C LEU A 100 -13.72 13.49 -20.42
N GLY A 101 -15.01 13.29 -20.15
CA GLY A 101 -15.92 12.61 -21.08
C GLY A 101 -15.64 11.10 -21.27
N ILE A 102 -14.81 10.49 -20.43
CA ILE A 102 -14.47 9.07 -20.47
C ILE A 102 -14.96 8.35 -19.20
N PRO A 103 -15.11 7.00 -19.22
CA PRO A 103 -15.37 6.23 -18.03
C PRO A 103 -14.23 6.38 -17.01
N VAL A 104 -14.58 6.69 -15.75
CA VAL A 104 -13.64 6.82 -14.64
C VAL A 104 -14.10 5.96 -13.48
N PHE A 105 -13.16 5.26 -12.86
CA PHE A 105 -13.37 4.43 -11.67
C PHE A 105 -12.33 4.75 -10.60
N ILE A 106 -12.73 4.62 -9.35
CA ILE A 106 -11.80 4.70 -8.20
C ILE A 106 -11.70 3.36 -7.49
N ASP A 107 -10.59 3.14 -6.83
CA ASP A 107 -10.39 2.09 -5.85
C ASP A 107 -9.38 2.53 -4.79
N ASN A 108 -9.30 1.78 -3.68
CA ASN A 108 -8.33 2.08 -2.64
C ASN A 108 -6.88 1.89 -3.14
N ASP A 109 -5.96 2.74 -2.69
CA ASP A 109 -4.54 2.73 -3.06
C ASP A 109 -3.85 1.38 -2.86
N VAL A 110 -4.15 0.68 -1.75
CA VAL A 110 -3.58 -0.66 -1.50
C VAL A 110 -4.21 -1.70 -2.42
N ARG A 111 -5.52 -1.61 -2.70
CA ARG A 111 -6.18 -2.56 -3.62
C ARG A 111 -5.70 -2.40 -5.06
N VAL A 112 -5.46 -1.18 -5.53
CA VAL A 112 -4.86 -1.04 -6.87
C VAL A 112 -3.44 -1.60 -6.91
N ASN A 113 -2.66 -1.47 -5.83
CA ASN A 113 -1.36 -2.14 -5.74
C ASN A 113 -1.51 -3.68 -5.79
N LEU A 114 -2.52 -4.24 -5.12
CA LEU A 114 -2.81 -5.68 -5.20
C LEU A 114 -3.18 -6.09 -6.64
N TYR A 115 -4.02 -5.31 -7.34
CA TYR A 115 -4.30 -5.56 -8.77
C TYR A 115 -3.01 -5.56 -9.59
N GLY A 116 -2.14 -4.56 -9.40
CA GLY A 116 -0.86 -4.48 -10.09
C GLY A 116 -0.02 -5.74 -9.89
N GLU A 117 0.25 -6.10 -8.65
CA GLU A 117 1.09 -7.25 -8.31
C GLU A 117 0.46 -8.60 -8.73
N CYS A 118 -0.86 -8.76 -8.64
CA CYS A 118 -1.52 -10.00 -9.04
C CYS A 118 -1.55 -10.22 -10.55
N PHE A 119 -1.68 -9.17 -11.35
CA PHE A 119 -1.78 -9.30 -12.80
C PHE A 119 -0.44 -9.15 -13.51
N PHE A 120 0.51 -8.38 -12.96
CA PHE A 120 1.75 -8.02 -13.66
C PHE A 120 3.04 -8.28 -12.84
N GLY A 121 2.94 -8.52 -11.52
CA GLY A 121 4.09 -8.64 -10.62
C GLY A 121 4.18 -9.98 -9.88
N ALA A 122 4.53 -9.93 -8.62
CA ALA A 122 4.87 -11.07 -7.76
C ALA A 122 3.73 -12.10 -7.57
N GLY A 123 2.48 -11.67 -7.73
CA GLY A 123 1.29 -12.52 -7.60
C GLY A 123 0.79 -13.10 -8.92
N LYS A 124 1.46 -12.85 -10.04
CA LYS A 124 1.01 -13.28 -11.36
C LYS A 124 0.77 -14.79 -11.45
N GLY A 125 -0.44 -15.17 -11.91
CA GLY A 125 -0.85 -16.57 -12.04
C GLY A 125 -1.37 -17.20 -10.75
N LYS A 126 -1.38 -16.48 -9.61
CA LYS A 126 -1.96 -16.92 -8.34
C LYS A 126 -3.40 -16.45 -8.22
N LYS A 127 -4.23 -17.22 -7.50
CA LYS A 127 -5.65 -16.93 -7.29
C LYS A 127 -5.94 -16.47 -5.87
N ASN A 128 -5.13 -16.89 -4.91
CA ASN A 128 -5.31 -16.57 -3.49
C ASN A 128 -4.07 -15.81 -3.01
N VAL A 129 -4.17 -14.50 -2.95
CA VAL A 129 -3.04 -13.58 -2.69
C VAL A 129 -3.42 -12.56 -1.63
N VAL A 130 -2.53 -12.32 -0.69
CA VAL A 130 -2.62 -11.20 0.23
C VAL A 130 -1.44 -10.26 -0.01
N LEU A 131 -1.73 -8.98 -0.25
CA LEU A 131 -0.72 -7.93 -0.29
C LEU A 131 -0.73 -7.17 1.03
N LEU A 132 0.44 -7.00 1.64
CA LEU A 132 0.65 -6.06 2.75
C LEU A 132 1.59 -4.93 2.28
N THR A 133 1.17 -3.69 2.45
CA THR A 133 2.00 -2.52 2.18
C THR A 133 2.52 -1.96 3.50
N LEU A 134 3.79 -2.21 3.80
CA LEU A 134 4.49 -1.72 4.98
C LEU A 134 5.14 -0.37 4.66
N GLY A 135 4.44 0.71 4.98
CA GLY A 135 4.89 2.09 4.81
C GLY A 135 4.90 2.84 6.13
N THR A 136 4.44 4.09 6.14
CA THR A 136 4.16 4.88 7.37
C THR A 136 3.20 4.13 8.30
N GLY A 137 2.22 3.43 7.72
CA GLY A 137 1.32 2.48 8.35
C GLY A 137 1.43 1.10 7.72
N LEU A 138 0.43 0.26 7.97
CA LEU A 138 0.22 -1.02 7.31
C LEU A 138 -1.14 -1.02 6.64
N GLY A 139 -1.17 -1.12 5.32
CA GLY A 139 -2.36 -1.41 4.54
C GLY A 139 -2.31 -2.83 3.98
N ALA A 140 -3.46 -3.41 3.67
CA ALA A 140 -3.51 -4.71 3.04
C ALA A 140 -4.67 -4.84 2.06
N GLY A 141 -4.53 -5.77 1.12
CA GLY A 141 -5.58 -6.18 0.20
C GLY A 141 -5.58 -7.70 0.08
N VAL A 142 -6.74 -8.26 -0.21
CA VAL A 142 -6.97 -9.71 -0.25
C VAL A 142 -7.63 -10.09 -1.57
N MET A 143 -7.09 -11.06 -2.26
CA MET A 143 -7.68 -11.73 -3.43
C MET A 143 -7.91 -13.19 -3.11
N ILE A 144 -9.13 -13.68 -3.33
CA ILE A 144 -9.50 -15.08 -3.16
C ILE A 144 -10.17 -15.56 -4.44
N ASP A 145 -9.73 -16.71 -4.92
CA ASP A 145 -10.19 -17.32 -6.17
C ASP A 145 -10.18 -16.36 -7.38
N GLY A 146 -9.15 -15.50 -7.42
CA GLY A 146 -8.98 -14.50 -8.47
C GLY A 146 -9.83 -13.24 -8.32
N HIS A 147 -10.62 -13.10 -7.25
CA HIS A 147 -11.48 -11.96 -6.99
C HIS A 147 -10.95 -11.13 -5.81
N ILE A 148 -10.79 -9.84 -6.03
CA ILE A 148 -10.46 -8.90 -4.95
C ILE A 148 -11.65 -8.78 -4.00
N LEU A 149 -11.38 -8.90 -2.70
CA LEU A 149 -12.42 -8.82 -1.68
C LEU A 149 -12.62 -7.37 -1.23
N TYR A 150 -13.88 -6.94 -1.19
CA TYR A 150 -14.29 -5.61 -0.74
C TYR A 150 -14.98 -5.63 0.62
N GLY A 151 -15.66 -6.72 0.98
CA GLY A 151 -16.48 -6.80 2.19
C GLY A 151 -17.73 -5.94 2.10
N ALA A 152 -18.48 -5.88 3.20
CA ALA A 152 -19.78 -5.22 3.25
C ALA A 152 -19.74 -3.69 3.07
N THR A 153 -18.61 -3.07 3.42
CA THR A 153 -18.44 -1.60 3.43
C THR A 153 -17.29 -1.12 2.56
N GLY A 154 -16.70 -2.01 1.74
CA GLY A 154 -15.50 -1.70 0.99
C GLY A 154 -14.20 -1.64 1.82
N SER A 155 -14.24 -2.04 3.10
CA SER A 155 -13.11 -1.96 4.05
C SER A 155 -12.43 -3.30 4.29
N MET A 156 -12.60 -4.29 3.40
CA MET A 156 -11.93 -5.57 3.55
C MET A 156 -10.41 -5.41 3.44
N GLY A 157 -9.68 -6.14 4.27
CA GLY A 157 -8.21 -6.12 4.25
C GLY A 157 -7.58 -5.20 5.30
N GLU A 158 -8.32 -4.73 6.30
CA GLU A 158 -7.78 -3.90 7.40
C GLU A 158 -6.89 -4.71 8.38
N ILE A 159 -5.97 -5.53 7.83
CA ILE A 159 -5.05 -6.42 8.57
C ILE A 159 -4.15 -5.61 9.52
N GLY A 160 -3.79 -4.39 9.13
CA GLY A 160 -3.02 -3.48 9.99
C GLY A 160 -3.69 -3.13 11.32
N HIS A 161 -5.00 -3.30 11.41
CA HIS A 161 -5.77 -3.10 12.64
C HIS A 161 -6.05 -4.37 13.43
N MET A 162 -5.52 -5.51 13.02
CA MET A 162 -5.54 -6.76 13.78
C MET A 162 -4.89 -6.55 15.14
N ASN A 163 -5.63 -6.81 16.23
CA ASN A 163 -5.12 -6.61 17.60
C ASN A 163 -4.15 -7.74 17.96
N MET A 164 -2.87 -7.42 18.13
CA MET A 164 -1.84 -8.35 18.55
C MET A 164 -1.63 -8.32 20.06
N TYR A 165 -1.93 -7.21 20.71
CA TYR A 165 -1.74 -6.99 22.13
C TYR A 165 -2.95 -6.27 22.74
N ARG A 166 -3.59 -6.87 23.73
CA ARG A 166 -4.81 -6.32 24.36
C ARG A 166 -4.65 -4.86 24.80
N GLU A 167 -3.57 -4.58 25.51
CA GLU A 167 -3.22 -3.27 26.10
C GLU A 167 -1.91 -2.75 25.49
N GLY A 168 -1.77 -2.92 24.18
CA GLY A 168 -0.57 -2.51 23.46
C GLY A 168 -0.57 -1.04 23.07
N ARG A 169 0.31 -0.68 22.14
CA ARG A 169 0.47 0.69 21.64
C ARG A 169 -0.84 1.27 21.15
N PRO A 170 -1.22 2.52 21.54
CA PRO A 170 -2.47 3.14 21.11
C PRO A 170 -2.51 3.33 19.59
N CYS A 171 -3.69 3.12 18.99
CA CYS A 171 -3.92 3.26 17.55
C CYS A 171 -4.90 4.40 17.25
N ARG A 172 -4.73 5.05 16.10
CA ARG A 172 -5.65 6.10 15.63
C ARG A 172 -7.07 5.59 15.35
N CYS A 173 -7.26 4.29 15.18
CA CYS A 173 -8.58 3.65 15.06
C CYS A 173 -9.37 3.59 16.38
N LYS A 174 -8.87 4.21 17.45
CA LYS A 174 -9.40 4.23 18.82
C LYS A 174 -9.23 2.90 19.58
N SER A 175 -8.55 1.90 19.02
CA SER A 175 -8.13 0.66 19.68
C SER A 175 -6.67 0.77 20.14
N SER A 176 -6.14 -0.32 20.69
CA SER A 176 -4.73 -0.50 21.05
C SER A 176 -4.19 -1.79 20.46
N GLY A 177 -2.85 -1.96 20.43
CA GLY A 177 -2.21 -3.21 20.07
C GLY A 177 -2.34 -3.63 18.60
N CYS A 178 -2.77 -2.75 17.70
CA CYS A 178 -2.91 -3.04 16.28
C CYS A 178 -1.55 -3.39 15.64
N LEU A 179 -1.51 -4.40 14.79
CA LEU A 179 -0.31 -4.90 14.10
C LEU A 179 0.51 -3.79 13.46
N GLY A 180 -0.13 -2.87 12.73
CA GLY A 180 0.54 -1.75 12.05
C GLY A 180 1.27 -0.79 13.01
N ARG A 181 0.96 -0.80 14.31
CA ARG A 181 1.66 0.01 15.33
C ARG A 181 3.03 -0.55 15.72
N TYR A 182 3.35 -1.75 15.26
CA TYR A 182 4.60 -2.44 15.53
C TYR A 182 5.43 -2.67 14.27
N VAL A 183 4.80 -3.07 13.16
CA VAL A 183 5.51 -3.54 11.97
C VAL A 183 5.63 -2.53 10.83
N SER A 184 5.00 -1.36 10.95
CA SER A 184 5.20 -0.25 10.01
C SER A 184 6.53 0.48 10.28
N ALA A 185 6.92 1.38 9.37
CA ALA A 185 8.09 2.25 9.59
C ALA A 185 7.99 3.04 10.90
N LEU A 186 6.81 3.62 11.21
CA LEU A 186 6.60 4.29 12.48
C LEU A 186 6.62 3.33 13.67
N GLY A 187 6.20 2.08 13.48
CA GLY A 187 6.28 1.03 14.50
C GLY A 187 7.72 0.68 14.85
N LEU A 188 8.55 0.41 13.84
CA LEU A 188 9.98 0.16 14.00
C LEU A 188 10.69 1.33 14.69
N LEU A 189 10.45 2.56 14.22
CA LEU A 189 11.07 3.76 14.81
C LEU A 189 10.68 3.95 16.27
N ARG A 190 9.45 3.62 16.62
CA ARG A 190 9.02 3.64 18.00
C ARG A 190 9.75 2.61 18.86
N THR A 191 9.91 1.38 18.38
CA THR A 191 10.71 0.33 19.05
C THR A 191 12.14 0.81 19.29
N VAL A 192 12.77 1.40 18.26
CA VAL A 192 14.14 1.97 18.39
C VAL A 192 14.20 3.06 19.45
N LYS A 193 13.23 4.00 19.48
CA LYS A 193 13.19 5.07 20.48
C LYS A 193 13.00 4.54 21.89
N GLU A 194 12.09 3.58 22.09
CA GLU A 194 11.85 2.93 23.38
C GLU A 194 13.14 2.26 23.92
N LYS A 195 13.94 1.63 23.04
CA LYS A 195 15.25 1.05 23.39
C LYS A 195 16.30 2.13 23.73
N ILE A 196 16.38 3.22 22.96
CA ILE A 196 17.29 4.35 23.27
C ILE A 196 16.91 4.99 24.62
N GLU A 197 15.65 5.18 24.93
CA GLU A 197 15.16 5.70 26.22
C GLU A 197 15.52 4.76 27.38
N ALA A 198 15.57 3.45 27.13
CA ALA A 198 16.07 2.45 28.07
C ALA A 198 17.62 2.47 28.21
N LYS A 199 18.30 3.41 27.55
CA LYS A 199 19.78 3.60 27.55
C LYS A 199 20.57 2.47 26.90
N GLU A 200 20.00 1.76 25.95
CA GLU A 200 20.73 0.83 25.12
C GLU A 200 21.68 1.59 24.18
N GLU A 201 22.92 1.11 24.06
CA GLU A 201 23.94 1.73 23.20
C GLU A 201 23.65 1.46 21.71
N THR A 202 23.79 2.48 20.87
CA THR A 202 23.61 2.37 19.42
C THR A 202 24.41 3.43 18.67
N ILE A 203 24.90 3.07 17.47
CA ILE A 203 25.55 4.01 16.55
C ILE A 203 24.57 5.06 15.98
N LEU A 204 23.26 4.82 16.07
CA LEU A 204 22.23 5.76 15.59
C LEU A 204 22.33 7.11 16.31
N THR A 205 22.64 7.12 17.61
CA THR A 205 22.83 8.36 18.40
C THR A 205 24.07 9.14 18.01
N ALA A 206 25.06 8.49 17.34
CA ALA A 206 26.20 9.17 16.77
C ALA A 206 25.92 9.76 15.38
N TRP A 207 24.88 9.27 14.68
CA TRP A 207 24.50 9.77 13.36
C TRP A 207 23.51 10.93 13.44
N THR A 208 22.70 10.98 14.48
CA THR A 208 21.80 12.12 14.78
C THR A 208 21.62 12.27 16.28
N HIS A 209 21.62 13.52 16.75
CA HIS A 209 21.41 13.84 18.18
C HIS A 209 19.91 13.85 18.55
N ASP A 210 19.01 13.99 17.58
CA ASP A 210 17.57 13.95 17.79
C ASP A 210 17.03 12.58 17.38
N PRO A 211 16.50 11.77 18.33
CA PRO A 211 15.86 10.49 18.01
C PRO A 211 14.67 10.62 17.03
N GLU A 212 14.06 11.82 16.92
CA GLU A 212 12.98 12.06 15.95
C GLU A 212 13.47 12.08 14.49
N GLU A 213 14.75 12.34 14.25
CA GLU A 213 15.36 12.34 12.93
C GLU A 213 15.78 10.92 12.44
N ILE A 214 15.73 9.92 13.34
CA ILE A 214 16.04 8.53 12.96
C ILE A 214 15.02 8.05 11.95
N THR A 215 15.51 7.46 10.84
CA THR A 215 14.69 6.89 9.78
C THR A 215 14.84 5.37 9.71
N ALA A 216 13.84 4.66 9.19
CA ALA A 216 13.92 3.21 8.96
C ALA A 216 15.13 2.81 8.08
N LYS A 217 15.54 3.69 7.15
CA LYS A 217 16.76 3.51 6.35
C LYS A 217 18.03 3.57 7.20
N MET A 218 18.10 4.46 8.19
CA MET A 218 19.22 4.53 9.12
C MET A 218 19.27 3.26 9.98
N VAL A 219 18.13 2.77 10.45
CA VAL A 219 18.06 1.50 11.21
C VAL A 219 18.59 0.33 10.37
N SER A 220 18.20 0.22 9.10
CA SER A 220 18.72 -0.81 8.20
C SER A 220 20.24 -0.70 8.01
N ARG A 221 20.78 0.51 7.88
CA ARG A 221 22.23 0.72 7.79
C ARG A 221 22.97 0.39 9.09
N ALA A 222 22.38 0.71 10.25
CA ALA A 222 22.94 0.36 11.54
C ALA A 222 22.95 -1.17 11.75
N PHE A 223 21.88 -1.85 11.34
CA PHE A 223 21.80 -3.32 11.29
C PHE A 223 22.99 -3.91 10.50
N ASP A 224 23.24 -3.40 9.28
CA ASP A 224 24.35 -3.86 8.42
C ASP A 224 25.73 -3.56 9.02
N ALA A 225 25.85 -2.47 9.80
CA ALA A 225 27.07 -2.13 10.54
C ALA A 225 27.29 -2.97 11.80
N GLY A 226 26.36 -3.88 12.14
CA GLY A 226 26.47 -4.78 13.28
C GLY A 226 25.96 -4.18 14.60
N ASP A 227 25.20 -3.08 14.56
CA ASP A 227 24.60 -2.45 15.71
C ASP A 227 23.58 -3.38 16.38
N THR A 228 23.75 -3.65 17.66
CA THR A 228 22.93 -4.61 18.41
C THR A 228 21.49 -4.12 18.55
N LEU A 229 21.29 -2.85 18.93
CA LEU A 229 19.95 -2.28 19.09
C LEU A 229 19.17 -2.31 17.77
N ALA A 230 19.80 -1.96 16.65
CA ALA A 230 19.15 -1.97 15.34
C ALA A 230 18.77 -3.40 14.90
N ARG A 231 19.63 -4.40 15.20
CA ARG A 231 19.32 -5.81 14.94
C ARG A 231 18.13 -6.28 15.77
N GLU A 232 18.15 -6.06 17.07
CA GLU A 232 17.08 -6.45 17.97
C GLU A 232 15.75 -5.78 17.58
N ALA A 233 15.75 -4.47 17.28
CA ALA A 233 14.55 -3.76 16.87
C ALA A 233 13.97 -4.30 15.55
N MET A 234 14.83 -4.70 14.61
CA MET A 234 14.42 -5.26 13.32
C MET A 234 13.90 -6.70 13.48
N GLU A 235 14.55 -7.51 14.32
CA GLU A 235 14.14 -8.87 14.63
C GLU A 235 12.82 -8.89 15.40
N GLU A 236 12.62 -8.02 16.41
CA GLU A 236 11.34 -7.85 17.11
C GLU A 236 10.22 -7.45 16.15
N THR A 237 10.49 -6.51 15.24
CA THR A 237 9.54 -6.11 14.20
C THR A 237 9.20 -7.28 13.27
N GLY A 238 10.20 -8.06 12.87
CA GLY A 238 10.05 -9.27 12.06
C GLY A 238 9.26 -10.36 12.76
N GLU A 239 9.50 -10.58 14.04
CA GLU A 239 8.78 -11.53 14.85
C GLU A 239 7.29 -11.18 14.95
N ILE A 240 6.96 -9.93 15.28
CA ILE A 240 5.57 -9.47 15.37
C ILE A 240 4.88 -9.55 14.00
N LEU A 241 5.60 -9.21 12.92
CA LEU A 241 5.11 -9.39 11.55
C LEU A 241 4.81 -10.87 11.30
N GLY A 242 5.72 -11.79 11.67
CA GLY A 242 5.55 -13.22 11.51
C GLY A 242 4.27 -13.74 12.16
N TYR A 243 4.00 -13.38 13.40
CA TYR A 243 2.73 -13.74 14.06
C TYR A 243 1.50 -13.14 13.35
N GLY A 244 1.61 -11.91 12.85
CA GLY A 244 0.58 -11.32 11.99
C GLY A 244 0.34 -12.16 10.72
N LEU A 245 1.41 -12.60 10.07
CA LEU A 245 1.34 -13.46 8.88
C LEU A 245 0.78 -14.84 9.18
N VAL A 246 1.11 -15.44 10.34
CA VAL A 246 0.48 -16.70 10.82
C VAL A 246 -1.03 -16.56 10.85
N ASN A 247 -1.54 -15.49 11.43
CA ASN A 247 -2.99 -15.24 11.47
C ASN A 247 -3.58 -15.10 10.06
N VAL A 248 -2.91 -14.37 9.17
CA VAL A 248 -3.33 -14.20 7.77
C VAL A 248 -3.35 -15.54 7.02
N ILE A 249 -2.31 -16.36 7.18
CA ILE A 249 -2.20 -17.68 6.56
C ILE A 249 -3.31 -18.61 7.05
N ASN A 250 -3.54 -18.65 8.36
CA ASN A 250 -4.55 -19.51 8.94
C ASN A 250 -5.99 -19.10 8.61
N LEU A 251 -6.24 -17.80 8.37
CA LEU A 251 -7.57 -17.26 8.04
C LEU A 251 -7.90 -17.34 6.54
N TYR A 252 -6.93 -16.99 5.67
CA TYR A 252 -7.18 -16.85 4.23
C TYR A 252 -6.59 -17.99 3.39
N ASN A 253 -5.67 -18.78 3.96
CA ASN A 253 -4.95 -19.86 3.27
C ASN A 253 -4.43 -19.41 1.88
N PRO A 254 -3.65 -18.31 1.80
CA PRO A 254 -3.20 -17.77 0.52
C PRO A 254 -2.06 -18.62 -0.07
N GLU A 255 -1.96 -18.64 -1.41
CA GLU A 255 -0.81 -19.20 -2.13
C GLU A 255 0.42 -18.29 -2.02
N CYS A 256 0.18 -16.99 -1.81
CA CYS A 256 1.23 -15.99 -1.81
C CYS A 256 0.86 -14.81 -0.89
N ILE A 257 1.82 -14.40 -0.07
CA ILE A 257 1.78 -13.11 0.63
C ILE A 257 2.85 -12.22 0.02
N ILE A 258 2.43 -11.04 -0.47
CA ILE A 258 3.32 -10.05 -1.08
C ILE A 258 3.56 -8.94 -0.08
N ILE A 259 4.83 -8.65 0.22
CA ILE A 259 5.23 -7.55 1.11
C ILE A 259 5.71 -6.39 0.25
N GLY A 260 4.93 -5.32 0.22
CA GLY A 260 5.24 -4.06 -0.47
C GLY A 260 5.45 -2.89 0.50
N GLY A 261 5.48 -1.68 -0.05
CA GLY A 261 5.74 -0.45 0.70
C GLY A 261 7.22 -0.24 1.02
N GLY A 262 7.56 0.94 1.57
CA GLY A 262 8.94 1.35 1.79
C GLY A 262 9.74 0.42 2.72
N MET A 263 9.10 -0.23 3.67
CA MET A 263 9.74 -1.19 4.58
C MET A 263 10.14 -2.50 3.91
N SER A 264 9.58 -2.85 2.74
CA SER A 264 10.00 -4.04 1.99
C SER A 264 11.47 -3.97 1.56
N ALA A 265 12.04 -2.75 1.46
CA ALA A 265 13.46 -2.53 1.20
C ALA A 265 14.38 -3.05 2.33
N ALA A 266 13.86 -3.32 3.54
CA ALA A 266 14.63 -3.99 4.58
C ALA A 266 14.99 -5.43 4.18
N GLY A 267 14.20 -6.05 3.28
CA GLY A 267 14.47 -7.39 2.76
C GLY A 267 14.60 -8.44 3.86
N GLU A 268 15.65 -9.26 3.79
CA GLU A 268 15.87 -10.36 4.74
C GLU A 268 16.16 -9.89 6.17
N ARG A 269 16.58 -8.64 6.40
CA ARG A 269 16.74 -8.08 7.76
C ARG A 269 15.42 -8.15 8.55
N LEU A 270 14.29 -8.02 7.86
CA LEU A 270 12.94 -8.11 8.41
C LEU A 270 12.28 -9.46 8.15
N LEU A 271 12.36 -9.95 6.91
CA LEU A 271 11.57 -11.09 6.45
C LEU A 271 12.13 -12.44 6.88
N SER A 272 13.43 -12.56 7.17
CA SER A 272 14.02 -13.80 7.68
C SER A 272 13.35 -14.23 8.98
N LYS A 273 13.25 -13.31 9.95
CA LYS A 273 12.60 -13.61 11.25
C LYS A 273 11.09 -13.86 11.08
N ALA A 274 10.43 -13.09 10.22
CA ALA A 274 9.00 -13.30 9.96
C ALA A 274 8.70 -14.68 9.36
N ARG A 275 9.54 -15.17 8.44
CA ARG A 275 9.41 -16.53 7.88
C ARG A 275 9.67 -17.62 8.92
N GLU A 276 10.70 -17.47 9.76
CA GLU A 276 10.98 -18.39 10.87
C GLU A 276 9.76 -18.57 11.77
N ILE A 277 9.08 -17.49 12.12
CA ILE A 277 7.85 -17.53 12.92
C ILE A 277 6.72 -18.24 12.17
N VAL A 278 6.54 -17.95 10.89
CA VAL A 278 5.52 -18.61 10.05
C VAL A 278 5.80 -20.12 9.95
N ASP A 279 7.03 -20.52 9.70
CA ASP A 279 7.42 -21.92 9.58
C ASP A 279 7.18 -22.72 10.88
N THR A 280 7.27 -22.03 12.03
CA THR A 280 7.11 -22.64 13.34
C THR A 280 5.66 -22.66 13.83
N HIS A 281 4.87 -21.62 13.50
CA HIS A 281 3.59 -21.35 14.17
C HIS A 281 2.36 -21.41 13.25
N ALA A 282 2.51 -21.36 11.92
CA ALA A 282 1.37 -21.55 11.02
C ALA A 282 0.91 -23.01 10.98
N LEU A 283 -0.37 -23.24 10.66
CA LEU A 283 -0.85 -24.59 10.37
C LEU A 283 0.01 -25.19 9.24
N GLU A 284 0.59 -26.35 9.49
CA GLU A 284 1.62 -26.96 8.63
C GLU A 284 1.21 -27.01 7.13
N ILE A 285 -0.03 -27.41 6.85
CA ILE A 285 -0.52 -27.53 5.47
C ILE A 285 -0.64 -26.15 4.81
N SER A 286 -1.12 -25.14 5.54
CA SER A 286 -1.31 -23.78 5.03
C SER A 286 0.02 -23.03 4.94
N GLY A 287 0.91 -23.20 5.91
CA GLY A 287 2.25 -22.60 5.90
C GLY A 287 3.09 -23.08 4.72
N LYS A 288 3.11 -24.41 4.47
CA LYS A 288 3.83 -25.01 3.34
C LYS A 288 3.26 -24.61 1.95
N ALA A 289 1.99 -24.27 1.87
CA ALA A 289 1.36 -23.85 0.62
C ALA A 289 1.61 -22.38 0.30
N CYS A 290 1.98 -21.56 1.30
CA CYS A 290 2.12 -20.12 1.18
C CYS A 290 3.58 -19.70 0.94
N THR A 291 3.81 -18.84 -0.06
CA THR A 291 5.10 -18.18 -0.26
C THR A 291 5.04 -16.73 0.21
N ILE A 292 6.08 -16.25 0.90
CA ILE A 292 6.20 -14.84 1.33
C ILE A 292 7.28 -14.20 0.45
N VAL A 293 6.87 -13.22 -0.37
CA VAL A 293 7.73 -12.55 -1.36
C VAL A 293 7.64 -11.03 -1.24
N THR A 294 8.61 -10.31 -1.80
CA THR A 294 8.55 -8.86 -1.93
C THR A 294 7.82 -8.46 -3.22
N ALA A 295 7.14 -7.30 -3.17
CA ALA A 295 6.54 -6.67 -4.34
C ALA A 295 7.58 -6.40 -5.45
N GLN A 296 7.20 -6.57 -6.71
CA GLN A 296 8.12 -6.50 -7.85
C GLN A 296 7.98 -5.21 -8.67
N LEU A 297 6.78 -4.62 -8.70
CA LEU A 297 6.49 -3.50 -9.60
C LEU A 297 6.87 -2.13 -9.04
N GLY A 298 7.17 -2.04 -7.74
CA GLY A 298 7.52 -0.78 -7.10
C GLY A 298 6.48 0.31 -7.35
N ASP A 299 6.93 1.48 -7.82
CA ASP A 299 6.08 2.65 -8.11
C ASP A 299 5.04 2.43 -9.23
N ALA A 300 5.27 1.46 -10.13
CA ALA A 300 4.35 1.18 -11.22
C ALA A 300 3.10 0.39 -10.78
N SER A 301 3.17 -0.27 -9.63
CA SER A 301 2.11 -1.17 -9.14
C SER A 301 0.75 -0.48 -9.04
N GLY A 302 0.70 0.70 -8.41
CA GLY A 302 -0.55 1.47 -8.23
C GLY A 302 -1.16 1.91 -9.56
N MET A 303 -0.36 2.43 -10.50
CA MET A 303 -0.83 2.89 -11.80
C MET A 303 -1.31 1.73 -12.69
N LEU A 304 -0.52 0.64 -12.79
CA LEU A 304 -0.91 -0.57 -13.54
C LEU A 304 -2.19 -1.19 -12.97
N GLY A 305 -2.23 -1.29 -11.64
CA GLY A 305 -3.38 -1.87 -10.96
C GLY A 305 -4.63 -1.02 -11.09
N ALA A 306 -4.54 0.31 -10.99
CA ALA A 306 -5.66 1.22 -11.21
C ALA A 306 -6.21 1.09 -12.64
N ALA A 307 -5.32 1.05 -13.64
CA ALA A 307 -5.71 0.84 -15.04
C ALA A 307 -6.40 -0.53 -15.23
N LYS A 308 -5.83 -1.60 -14.65
CA LYS A 308 -6.40 -2.95 -14.74
C LYS A 308 -7.76 -3.07 -14.05
N ALA A 309 -7.89 -2.52 -12.85
CA ALA A 309 -9.15 -2.51 -12.12
C ALA A 309 -10.25 -1.77 -12.91
N ALA A 310 -9.91 -0.63 -13.51
CA ALA A 310 -10.84 0.14 -14.32
C ALA A 310 -11.23 -0.61 -15.61
N ALA A 311 -10.30 -1.27 -16.29
CA ALA A 311 -10.58 -2.08 -17.47
C ALA A 311 -11.56 -3.22 -17.16
N ILE A 312 -11.36 -3.95 -16.04
CA ILE A 312 -12.27 -5.01 -15.59
C ILE A 312 -13.67 -4.45 -15.31
N LYS A 313 -13.76 -3.33 -14.55
CA LYS A 313 -15.04 -2.70 -14.22
C LYS A 313 -15.76 -2.14 -15.45
N ASN A 314 -15.03 -1.66 -16.44
CA ASN A 314 -15.60 -1.13 -17.70
C ASN A 314 -16.17 -2.26 -18.55
N SER A 315 -15.45 -3.39 -18.70
CA SER A 315 -15.93 -4.56 -19.46
C SER A 315 -17.23 -5.12 -18.87
N ASN A 316 -17.30 -5.25 -17.54
CA ASN A 316 -18.51 -5.76 -16.87
C ASN A 316 -19.75 -4.83 -17.02
N ARG A 317 -19.56 -3.54 -17.37
CA ARG A 317 -20.67 -2.60 -17.64
C ARG A 317 -21.21 -2.70 -19.06
N THR A 318 -20.39 -3.14 -19.99
CA THR A 318 -20.79 -3.27 -21.41
C THR A 318 -21.52 -4.59 -21.70
N GLU A 319 -21.50 -5.52 -20.75
CA GLU A 319 -22.19 -6.83 -20.86
C GLU A 319 -23.60 -6.82 -20.20
N VAL A 320 -24.03 -5.74 -19.57
CA VAL A 320 -25.36 -5.52 -18.97
C VAL A 320 -26.14 -4.49 -19.80
#